data_9c9f2cc109aceac593702bccbd0276ec
#
_entry.id   9c9f2cc109aceac593702bccbd0276ec
#
_cell.length_a   1.000
_cell.length_b   1.000
_cell.length_c   1.000
_cell.angle_alpha   90.00
_cell.angle_beta   90.00
_cell.angle_gamma   90.00
#
_symmetry.space_group_name_H-M   'P 1'
#
loop_
_entity.id
_entity.type
_entity.pdbx_description
1 polymer ?
#
loop_
_entity_poly.entity_id
_entity_poly.type
_entity_poly.pdbx_seq_one_letter_code
_entity_poly.pdbx_strand_id
1 'polypeptide(L)'
;FVKAMDLSSEKSRAEFFAALSSRGEKVKMLINVAGADIQKAFEEYTQEKLLFQCRANFEGAAAMCLYAVQHAAKKAKIINISSVSGIYPMPYFAVYSATKGALTSFSLSLSREVKKRGITVTAILPGAMPTREDVRKQIREQKAWGKLAAEPPSVVARKSLRAAEKGKRKVIVGFWNKLMNAATKLLPLSLKMKFIEKRWSKISKDAF
;
A
#
# COMPACT_ATOMS: atom_id res chain seq x y z
N PHE A 1 -3.86 23.51 5.25
CA PHE A 1 -2.42 23.52 4.96
C PHE A 1 -2.11 22.45 3.91
N VAL A 2 -1.55 22.85 2.79
CA VAL A 2 -1.09 21.97 1.72
C VAL A 2 0.39 22.22 1.53
N LYS A 3 1.19 21.15 1.49
CA LYS A 3 2.62 21.22 1.22
C LYS A 3 3.02 20.06 0.31
N ALA A 4 3.62 20.34 -0.82
CA ALA A 4 4.21 19.33 -1.68
C ALA A 4 5.41 18.69 -0.96
N MET A 5 5.54 17.38 -1.11
CA MET A 5 6.63 16.60 -0.53
C MET A 5 6.92 15.39 -1.42
N ASP A 6 8.18 15.16 -1.70
CA ASP A 6 8.65 13.92 -2.28
C ASP A 6 8.91 12.89 -1.17
N LEU A 7 8.07 11.86 -1.10
CA LEU A 7 8.20 10.79 -0.10
C LEU A 7 9.47 9.95 -0.26
N SER A 8 10.07 9.91 -1.46
CA SER A 8 11.31 9.18 -1.72
C SER A 8 12.56 9.94 -1.25
N SER A 9 12.45 11.25 -1.02
CA SER A 9 13.52 12.13 -0.59
C SER A 9 13.54 12.33 0.92
N GLU A 10 14.63 11.95 1.58
CA GLU A 10 14.82 12.17 3.01
C GLU A 10 14.80 13.66 3.36
N LYS A 11 15.48 14.50 2.57
CA LYS A 11 15.49 15.95 2.74
C LYS A 11 14.08 16.54 2.67
N SER A 12 13.29 16.14 1.66
CA SER A 12 11.93 16.63 1.49
C SER A 12 11.01 16.21 2.67
N ARG A 13 11.19 15.00 3.17
CA ARG A 13 10.48 14.53 4.39
C ARG A 13 10.89 15.34 5.62
N ALA A 14 12.16 15.60 5.82
CA ALA A 14 12.67 16.39 6.95
C ALA A 14 12.10 17.82 6.95
N GLU A 15 12.08 18.48 5.78
CA GLU A 15 11.49 19.82 5.61
C GLU A 15 9.98 19.81 5.89
N PHE A 16 9.28 18.74 5.49
CA PHE A 16 7.85 18.57 5.79
C PHE A 16 7.60 18.38 7.29
N PHE A 17 8.40 17.53 7.96
CA PHE A 17 8.27 17.32 9.41
C PHE A 17 8.59 18.57 10.21
N ALA A 18 9.59 19.34 9.82
CA ALA A 18 9.89 20.63 10.45
C ALA A 18 8.69 21.60 10.35
N ALA A 19 8.08 21.68 9.16
CA ALA A 19 6.90 22.52 8.96
C ALA A 19 5.66 22.03 9.73
N LEU A 20 5.49 20.72 9.96
CA LEU A 20 4.43 20.20 10.83
C LEU A 20 4.70 20.50 12.31
N SER A 21 5.96 20.31 12.72
CA SER A 21 6.36 20.53 14.13
C SER A 21 6.23 22.00 14.54
N SER A 22 6.55 22.95 13.64
CA SER A 22 6.37 24.39 13.92
C SER A 22 4.93 24.80 14.17
N ARG A 23 3.95 23.97 13.74
CA ARG A 23 2.52 24.22 14.01
C ARG A 23 2.07 23.77 15.38
N GLY A 24 2.85 22.98 16.09
CA GLY A 24 2.52 22.48 17.42
C GLY A 24 1.30 21.53 17.47
N GLU A 25 0.75 21.16 16.31
CA GLU A 25 -0.45 20.33 16.21
C GLU A 25 -0.17 18.85 16.45
N LYS A 26 -1.10 18.16 17.09
CA LYS A 26 -1.02 16.69 17.26
C LYS A 26 -1.74 15.98 16.13
N VAL A 27 -1.14 14.86 15.69
CA VAL A 27 -1.69 14.04 14.61
C VAL A 27 -2.88 13.22 15.12
N LYS A 28 -4.08 13.55 14.65
CA LYS A 28 -5.31 12.77 14.92
C LYS A 28 -5.46 11.59 13.99
N MET A 29 -5.09 11.77 12.71
CA MET A 29 -5.16 10.70 11.72
C MET A 29 -4.04 10.88 10.67
N LEU A 30 -3.33 9.80 10.38
CA LEU A 30 -2.42 9.68 9.25
C LEU A 30 -3.04 8.71 8.22
N ILE A 31 -3.03 9.09 6.95
CA ILE A 31 -3.44 8.21 5.85
C ILE A 31 -2.34 8.17 4.79
N ASN A 32 -1.58 7.09 4.74
CA ASN A 32 -0.55 6.85 3.74
C ASN A 32 -1.20 6.23 2.49
N VAL A 33 -1.37 7.02 1.44
CA VAL A 33 -2.01 6.61 0.17
C VAL A 33 -1.02 6.53 -0.98
N ALA A 34 -0.01 7.40 -0.98
CA ALA A 34 0.96 7.49 -2.07
C ALA A 34 1.72 6.18 -2.30
N GLY A 35 2.08 5.92 -3.54
CA GLY A 35 2.85 4.75 -3.92
C GLY A 35 3.02 4.64 -5.44
N ALA A 36 4.10 4.00 -5.84
CA ALA A 36 4.46 3.73 -7.23
C ALA A 36 4.29 2.25 -7.55
N ASP A 37 3.75 1.94 -8.73
CA ASP A 37 3.46 0.59 -9.19
C ASP A 37 4.19 0.26 -10.51
N ILE A 38 5.52 0.21 -10.47
CA ILE A 38 6.36 -0.21 -11.61
C ILE A 38 6.23 -1.74 -11.75
N GLN A 39 5.95 -2.20 -12.96
CA GLN A 39 5.74 -3.59 -13.30
C GLN A 39 6.53 -3.97 -14.54
N LYS A 40 7.57 -4.79 -14.38
CA LYS A 40 8.44 -5.29 -15.45
C LYS A 40 9.30 -6.45 -14.96
N ALA A 41 10.05 -7.09 -15.85
CA ALA A 41 11.09 -8.04 -15.47
C ALA A 41 12.13 -7.33 -14.58
N PHE A 42 12.66 -8.05 -13.58
CA PHE A 42 13.55 -7.41 -12.60
C PHE A 42 14.86 -6.93 -13.23
N GLU A 43 15.36 -7.63 -14.23
CA GLU A 43 16.56 -7.27 -15.00
C GLU A 43 16.42 -5.95 -15.80
N GLU A 44 15.18 -5.51 -16.05
CA GLU A 44 14.88 -4.25 -16.74
C GLU A 44 14.83 -3.03 -15.79
N TYR A 45 14.95 -3.26 -14.46
CA TYR A 45 14.98 -2.14 -13.51
C TYR A 45 16.30 -1.38 -13.58
N THR A 46 16.22 -0.05 -13.55
CA THR A 46 17.36 0.75 -13.16
C THR A 46 17.45 0.83 -11.64
N GLN A 47 18.66 1.05 -11.11
CA GLN A 47 18.86 1.24 -9.67
C GLN A 47 18.00 2.40 -9.13
N GLU A 48 17.88 3.48 -9.91
CA GLU A 48 17.07 4.64 -9.55
C GLU A 48 15.60 4.26 -9.35
N LYS A 49 14.99 3.57 -10.32
CA LYS A 49 13.58 3.11 -10.23
C LYS A 49 13.35 2.12 -9.10
N LEU A 50 14.31 1.22 -8.87
CA LEU A 50 14.27 0.30 -7.75
C LEU A 50 14.21 1.06 -6.41
N LEU A 51 15.17 1.98 -6.19
CA LEU A 51 15.25 2.77 -4.97
C LEU A 51 14.05 3.68 -4.80
N PHE A 52 13.60 4.34 -5.88
CA PHE A 52 12.41 5.18 -5.87
C PHE A 52 11.19 4.40 -5.40
N GLN A 53 10.93 3.23 -5.98
CA GLN A 53 9.78 2.41 -5.60
C GLN A 53 9.85 1.92 -4.15
N CYS A 54 11.02 1.51 -3.68
CA CYS A 54 11.21 1.10 -2.28
C CYS A 54 10.98 2.26 -1.31
N ARG A 55 11.58 3.41 -1.60
CA ARG A 55 11.47 4.61 -0.78
C ARG A 55 10.05 5.18 -0.75
N ALA A 56 9.41 5.32 -1.91
CA ALA A 56 8.05 5.85 -1.99
C ALA A 56 7.01 4.92 -1.32
N ASN A 57 7.11 3.59 -1.54
CA ASN A 57 6.08 2.65 -1.09
C ASN A 57 6.23 2.21 0.36
N PHE A 58 7.45 2.18 0.90
CA PHE A 58 7.68 1.66 2.24
C PHE A 58 8.41 2.65 3.14
N GLU A 59 9.62 3.10 2.79
CA GLU A 59 10.45 3.96 3.64
C GLU A 59 9.71 5.26 4.01
N GLY A 60 9.16 5.96 3.00
CA GLY A 60 8.40 7.19 3.23
C GLY A 60 7.17 6.97 4.11
N ALA A 61 6.41 5.90 3.86
CA ALA A 61 5.25 5.57 4.69
C ALA A 61 5.65 5.23 6.14
N ALA A 62 6.75 4.52 6.34
CA ALA A 62 7.28 4.20 7.67
C ALA A 62 7.76 5.45 8.41
N ALA A 63 8.46 6.37 7.72
CA ALA A 63 8.87 7.66 8.28
C ALA A 63 7.67 8.52 8.70
N MET A 64 6.61 8.58 7.88
CA MET A 64 5.36 9.24 8.23
C MET A 64 4.70 8.60 9.46
N CYS A 65 4.71 7.28 9.57
CA CYS A 65 4.19 6.57 10.74
C CYS A 65 5.01 6.89 12.00
N LEU A 66 6.33 6.95 11.91
CA LEU A 66 7.21 7.31 13.03
C LEU A 66 6.85 8.70 13.56
N TYR A 67 6.79 9.70 12.66
CA TYR A 67 6.37 11.05 13.02
C TYR A 67 4.99 11.06 13.68
N ALA A 68 4.02 10.39 13.06
CA ALA A 68 2.65 10.34 13.57
C ALA A 68 2.55 9.68 14.95
N VAL A 69 3.33 8.64 15.21
CA VAL A 69 3.39 7.98 16.53
C VAL A 69 4.00 8.89 17.57
N GLN A 70 5.10 9.59 17.24
CA GLN A 70 5.77 10.52 18.17
C GLN A 70 4.90 11.72 18.54
N HIS A 71 4.09 12.21 17.58
CA HIS A 71 3.25 13.41 17.74
C HIS A 71 1.75 13.08 17.83
N ALA A 72 1.39 11.86 18.21
CA ALA A 72 0.02 11.39 18.25
C ALA A 72 -0.88 12.18 19.21
N ALA A 73 -2.07 12.53 18.75
CA ALA A 73 -3.18 12.91 19.60
C ALA A 73 -3.74 11.68 20.35
N LYS A 74 -4.54 11.92 21.39
CA LYS A 74 -5.28 10.84 22.07
C LYS A 74 -6.18 10.09 21.06
N LYS A 75 -6.12 8.75 21.06
CA LYS A 75 -6.87 7.86 20.13
C LYS A 75 -6.55 8.11 18.64
N ALA A 76 -5.32 8.47 18.32
CA ALA A 76 -4.89 8.66 16.93
C ALA A 76 -5.07 7.40 16.08
N LYS A 77 -5.25 7.60 14.78
CA LYS A 77 -5.44 6.52 13.80
C LYS A 77 -4.41 6.62 12.69
N ILE A 78 -3.86 5.48 12.28
CA ILE A 78 -2.94 5.36 11.15
C ILE A 78 -3.56 4.36 10.15
N ILE A 79 -3.70 4.79 8.91
CA ILE A 79 -4.20 3.97 7.80
C ILE A 79 -3.11 3.86 6.75
N ASN A 80 -2.62 2.66 6.50
CA ASN A 80 -1.64 2.39 5.46
C ASN A 80 -2.30 1.65 4.29
N ILE A 81 -2.29 2.27 3.11
CA ILE A 81 -2.82 1.65 1.89
C ILE A 81 -1.75 0.76 1.29
N SER A 82 -1.85 -0.52 1.59
CA SER A 82 -1.05 -1.59 0.99
C SER A 82 -1.70 -2.09 -0.32
N SER A 83 -1.67 -3.38 -0.58
CA SER A 83 -2.29 -4.05 -1.73
C SER A 83 -2.51 -5.52 -1.46
N VAL A 84 -3.47 -6.15 -2.15
CA VAL A 84 -3.53 -7.63 -2.22
C VAL A 84 -2.27 -8.23 -2.84
N SER A 85 -1.53 -7.46 -3.66
CA SER A 85 -0.24 -7.86 -4.21
C SER A 85 0.85 -8.04 -3.14
N GLY A 86 0.68 -7.49 -1.94
CA GLY A 86 1.59 -7.72 -0.81
C GLY A 86 1.29 -8.98 0.00
N ILE A 87 0.36 -9.85 -0.45
CA ILE A 87 -0.01 -11.07 0.28
C ILE A 87 0.89 -12.25 -0.11
N TYR A 88 1.33 -12.30 -1.36
CA TYR A 88 2.14 -13.39 -1.91
C TYR A 88 3.14 -12.86 -2.95
N PRO A 89 4.24 -13.60 -3.23
CA PRO A 89 5.21 -13.21 -4.24
C PRO A 89 4.57 -13.08 -5.62
N MET A 90 4.97 -12.06 -6.39
CA MET A 90 4.44 -11.80 -7.72
C MET A 90 5.59 -11.64 -8.72
N PRO A 91 5.91 -12.65 -9.57
CA PRO A 91 6.79 -12.49 -10.71
C PRO A 91 6.38 -11.30 -11.58
N TYR A 92 7.34 -10.59 -12.16
CA TYR A 92 7.17 -9.34 -12.94
C TYR A 92 6.58 -8.15 -12.15
N PHE A 93 6.33 -8.35 -10.86
CA PHE A 93 5.87 -7.33 -9.94
C PHE A 93 6.58 -7.45 -8.59
N ALA A 94 7.80 -8.00 -8.61
CA ALA A 94 8.54 -8.42 -7.42
C ALA A 94 8.77 -7.28 -6.44
N VAL A 95 9.31 -6.13 -6.90
CA VAL A 95 9.61 -4.97 -6.05
C VAL A 95 8.33 -4.40 -5.43
N TYR A 96 7.29 -4.22 -6.25
CA TYR A 96 6.00 -3.73 -5.75
C TYR A 96 5.40 -4.65 -4.69
N SER A 97 5.32 -5.95 -4.97
CA SER A 97 4.76 -6.92 -4.03
C SER A 97 5.56 -6.98 -2.73
N ALA A 98 6.88 -6.91 -2.81
CA ALA A 98 7.77 -6.86 -1.65
C ALA A 98 7.52 -5.61 -0.79
N THR A 99 7.46 -4.42 -1.41
CA THR A 99 7.21 -3.16 -0.68
C THR A 99 5.83 -3.12 -0.03
N LYS A 100 4.79 -3.61 -0.70
CA LYS A 100 3.43 -3.70 -0.14
C LYS A 100 3.30 -4.80 0.92
N GLY A 101 4.05 -5.90 0.78
CA GLY A 101 4.20 -6.92 1.81
C GLY A 101 4.88 -6.37 3.07
N ALA A 102 6.00 -5.65 2.89
CA ALA A 102 6.71 -4.96 3.96
C ALA A 102 5.79 -3.98 4.70
N LEU A 103 5.04 -3.13 3.97
CA LEU A 103 4.11 -2.18 4.57
C LEU A 103 2.98 -2.87 5.34
N THR A 104 2.49 -4.02 4.86
CA THR A 104 1.47 -4.81 5.57
C THR A 104 2.03 -5.39 6.86
N SER A 105 3.19 -6.05 6.81
CA SER A 105 3.86 -6.64 7.97
C SER A 105 4.19 -5.58 9.02
N PHE A 106 4.81 -4.47 8.60
CA PHE A 106 5.09 -3.31 9.43
C PHE A 106 3.84 -2.78 10.14
N SER A 107 2.76 -2.56 9.40
CA SER A 107 1.51 -2.04 9.97
C SER A 107 0.92 -2.96 11.04
N LEU A 108 0.99 -4.28 10.82
CA LEU A 108 0.49 -5.27 11.79
C LEU A 108 1.33 -5.27 13.06
N SER A 109 2.66 -5.24 12.94
CA SER A 109 3.59 -5.17 14.08
C SER A 109 3.38 -3.86 14.86
N LEU A 110 3.44 -2.73 14.17
CA LEU A 110 3.22 -1.41 14.77
C LEU A 110 1.87 -1.33 15.50
N SER A 111 0.81 -1.94 14.96
CA SER A 111 -0.51 -1.96 15.60
C SER A 111 -0.52 -2.59 17.00
N ARG A 112 0.43 -3.49 17.27
CA ARG A 112 0.58 -4.14 18.58
C ARG A 112 1.41 -3.28 19.53
N GLU A 113 2.50 -2.71 19.02
CA GLU A 113 3.42 -1.87 19.80
C GLU A 113 2.73 -0.62 20.37
N VAL A 114 1.95 0.07 19.53
CA VAL A 114 1.29 1.33 19.92
C VAL A 114 -0.07 1.16 20.59
N LYS A 115 -0.56 -0.08 20.75
CA LYS A 115 -1.90 -0.36 21.30
C LYS A 115 -2.11 0.23 22.69
N LYS A 116 -1.11 0.10 23.58
CA LYS A 116 -1.18 0.62 24.95
C LYS A 116 -1.29 2.15 25.00
N ARG A 117 -0.83 2.84 23.95
CA ARG A 117 -0.97 4.30 23.78
C ARG A 117 -2.33 4.73 23.20
N GLY A 118 -3.23 3.78 22.94
CA GLY A 118 -4.55 4.03 22.34
C GLY A 118 -4.50 4.39 20.85
N ILE A 119 -3.37 4.17 20.18
CA ILE A 119 -3.21 4.41 18.73
C ILE A 119 -3.64 3.15 17.97
N THR A 120 -4.44 3.33 16.92
CA THR A 120 -4.83 2.24 16.03
C THR A 120 -4.08 2.33 14.71
N VAL A 121 -3.59 1.18 14.20
CA VAL A 121 -2.94 1.09 12.89
C VAL A 121 -3.68 0.05 12.06
N THR A 122 -4.07 0.44 10.86
CA THR A 122 -4.87 -0.39 9.94
C THR A 122 -4.17 -0.51 8.58
N ALA A 123 -3.81 -1.72 8.20
CA ALA A 123 -3.39 -2.04 6.83
C ALA A 123 -4.61 -2.32 5.96
N ILE A 124 -4.75 -1.59 4.87
CA ILE A 124 -5.81 -1.77 3.87
C ILE A 124 -5.19 -2.39 2.63
N LEU A 125 -5.77 -3.49 2.17
CA LEU A 125 -5.32 -4.26 1.02
C LEU A 125 -6.38 -4.23 -0.08
N PRO A 126 -6.41 -3.19 -0.92
CA PRO A 126 -7.29 -3.15 -2.08
C PRO A 126 -6.74 -4.01 -3.21
N GLY A 127 -7.62 -4.40 -4.14
CA GLY A 127 -7.26 -4.83 -5.48
C GLY A 127 -6.92 -3.62 -6.37
N ALA A 128 -7.05 -3.79 -7.68
CA ALA A 128 -6.87 -2.69 -8.62
C ALA A 128 -7.89 -1.57 -8.36
N MET A 129 -7.43 -0.32 -8.43
CA MET A 129 -8.29 0.86 -8.32
C MET A 129 -8.20 1.66 -9.63
N PRO A 130 -9.31 1.93 -10.33
CA PRO A 130 -9.31 2.63 -11.62
C PRO A 130 -9.03 4.14 -11.47
N THR A 131 -7.90 4.50 -10.89
CA THR A 131 -7.52 5.88 -10.56
C THR A 131 -6.89 6.61 -11.74
N ARG A 132 -6.14 5.90 -12.61
CA ARG A 132 -5.44 6.44 -13.77
C ARG A 132 -5.86 5.68 -15.04
N GLU A 133 -5.65 6.27 -16.21
CA GLU A 133 -6.07 5.63 -17.47
C GLU A 133 -5.30 4.35 -17.80
N ASP A 134 -4.01 4.31 -17.48
CA ASP A 134 -3.18 3.11 -17.62
C ASP A 134 -3.71 1.94 -16.76
N VAL A 135 -4.14 2.23 -15.51
CA VAL A 135 -4.76 1.22 -14.64
C VAL A 135 -6.12 0.79 -15.18
N ARG A 136 -6.94 1.73 -15.69
CA ARG A 136 -8.23 1.41 -16.32
C ARG A 136 -8.04 0.51 -17.54
N LYS A 137 -7.04 0.80 -18.39
CA LYS A 137 -6.66 -0.03 -19.54
C LYS A 137 -6.29 -1.43 -19.08
N GLN A 138 -5.41 -1.56 -18.09
CA GLN A 138 -4.98 -2.84 -17.53
C GLN A 138 -6.17 -3.66 -16.96
N ILE A 139 -7.12 -3.00 -16.28
CA ILE A 139 -8.33 -3.66 -15.79
C ILE A 139 -9.19 -4.19 -16.95
N ARG A 140 -9.32 -3.43 -18.05
CA ARG A 140 -10.05 -3.86 -19.25
C ARG A 140 -9.39 -5.06 -19.93
N GLU A 141 -8.07 -5.04 -20.07
CA GLU A 141 -7.28 -6.13 -20.67
C GLU A 141 -7.37 -7.43 -19.89
N GLN A 142 -7.55 -7.34 -18.58
CA GLN A 142 -7.77 -8.49 -17.71
C GLN A 142 -9.21 -9.05 -17.76
N LYS A 143 -10.07 -8.50 -18.62
CA LYS A 143 -11.45 -8.96 -18.88
C LYS A 143 -12.26 -9.10 -17.57
N ALA A 144 -13.00 -10.20 -17.43
CA ALA A 144 -13.86 -10.46 -16.28
C ALA A 144 -13.08 -10.42 -14.94
N TRP A 145 -11.88 -10.96 -14.92
CA TRP A 145 -11.04 -10.99 -13.73
C TRP A 145 -10.63 -9.60 -13.24
N GLY A 146 -10.21 -8.73 -14.18
CA GLY A 146 -9.86 -7.35 -13.83
C GLY A 146 -11.03 -6.60 -13.21
N LYS A 147 -12.23 -6.76 -13.82
CA LYS A 147 -13.47 -6.14 -13.30
C LYS A 147 -13.85 -6.66 -11.91
N LEU A 148 -13.75 -7.96 -11.65
CA LEU A 148 -14.07 -8.57 -10.37
C LEU A 148 -13.11 -8.15 -9.24
N ALA A 149 -11.81 -7.99 -9.56
CA ALA A 149 -10.79 -7.60 -8.59
C ALA A 149 -10.74 -6.08 -8.36
N ALA A 150 -11.30 -5.28 -9.26
CA ALA A 150 -11.27 -3.82 -9.17
C ALA A 150 -12.29 -3.29 -8.16
N GLU A 151 -11.90 -2.25 -7.43
CA GLU A 151 -12.77 -1.55 -6.48
C GLU A 151 -12.69 -0.03 -6.71
N PRO A 152 -13.82 0.68 -6.75
CA PRO A 152 -13.82 2.13 -6.86
C PRO A 152 -13.06 2.79 -5.70
N PRO A 153 -12.27 3.85 -5.95
CA PRO A 153 -11.54 4.56 -4.90
C PRO A 153 -12.42 5.02 -3.73
N SER A 154 -13.63 5.47 -4.00
CA SER A 154 -14.61 5.89 -2.98
C SER A 154 -15.03 4.74 -2.05
N VAL A 155 -15.16 3.52 -2.57
CA VAL A 155 -15.46 2.31 -1.79
C VAL A 155 -14.28 1.97 -0.90
N VAL A 156 -13.05 2.02 -1.44
CA VAL A 156 -11.83 1.78 -0.68
C VAL A 156 -11.70 2.81 0.45
N ALA A 157 -11.84 4.10 0.17
CA ALA A 157 -11.76 5.18 1.16
C ALA A 157 -12.77 4.96 2.31
N ARG A 158 -14.04 4.76 2.00
CA ARG A 158 -15.09 4.53 3.00
C ARG A 158 -14.82 3.29 3.85
N LYS A 159 -14.39 2.18 3.23
CA LYS A 159 -14.05 0.94 3.96
C LYS A 159 -12.82 1.13 4.85
N SER A 160 -11.84 1.92 4.41
CA SER A 160 -10.62 2.25 5.16
C SER A 160 -10.93 3.03 6.44
N LEU A 161 -11.71 4.11 6.32
CA LEU A 161 -12.12 4.91 7.47
C LEU A 161 -12.93 4.08 8.48
N ARG A 162 -13.94 3.35 8.03
CA ARG A 162 -14.74 2.45 8.89
C ARG A 162 -13.89 1.37 9.56
N ALA A 163 -12.89 0.86 8.89
CA ALA A 163 -11.99 -0.14 9.45
C ALA A 163 -11.12 0.44 10.58
N ALA A 164 -10.58 1.64 10.37
CA ALA A 164 -9.79 2.35 11.36
C ALA A 164 -10.63 2.75 12.59
N GLU A 165 -11.88 3.18 12.38
CA GLU A 165 -12.83 3.47 13.47
C GLU A 165 -13.11 2.24 14.33
N LYS A 166 -13.25 1.06 13.69
CA LYS A 166 -13.48 -0.21 14.38
C LYS A 166 -12.21 -0.87 14.91
N GLY A 167 -11.06 -0.22 14.83
CA GLY A 167 -9.77 -0.74 15.29
C GLY A 167 -9.30 -2.01 14.56
N LYS A 168 -9.75 -2.24 13.32
CA LYS A 168 -9.33 -3.40 12.53
C LYS A 168 -7.88 -3.24 12.09
N ARG A 169 -7.04 -4.26 12.29
CA ARG A 169 -5.61 -4.21 11.94
C ARG A 169 -5.33 -4.45 10.47
N LYS A 170 -6.14 -5.31 9.81
CA LYS A 170 -5.98 -5.68 8.39
C LYS A 170 -7.34 -5.83 7.74
N VAL A 171 -7.51 -5.24 6.55
CA VAL A 171 -8.74 -5.38 5.76
C VAL A 171 -8.39 -5.58 4.29
N ILE A 172 -8.81 -6.71 3.73
CA ILE A 172 -8.84 -6.93 2.28
C ILE A 172 -10.14 -6.30 1.75
N VAL A 173 -10.01 -5.40 0.78
CA VAL A 173 -11.16 -4.72 0.16
C VAL A 173 -11.64 -5.52 -1.05
N GLY A 174 -12.96 -5.66 -1.20
CA GLY A 174 -13.59 -6.43 -2.24
C GLY A 174 -13.94 -7.87 -1.84
N PHE A 175 -15.13 -8.29 -2.23
CA PHE A 175 -15.59 -9.66 -1.95
C PHE A 175 -14.71 -10.69 -2.68
N TRP A 176 -14.50 -10.48 -3.96
CA TRP A 176 -13.69 -11.37 -4.78
C TRP A 176 -12.23 -11.43 -4.35
N ASN A 177 -11.65 -10.30 -3.93
CA ASN A 177 -10.29 -10.27 -3.40
C ASN A 177 -10.16 -11.10 -2.10
N LYS A 178 -11.18 -11.08 -1.24
CA LYS A 178 -11.22 -11.93 -0.03
C LYS A 178 -11.35 -13.40 -0.39
N LEU A 179 -12.27 -13.74 -1.30
CA LEU A 179 -12.49 -15.11 -1.75
C LEU A 179 -11.25 -15.69 -2.39
N MET A 180 -10.60 -14.94 -3.29
CA MET A 180 -9.35 -15.33 -3.91
C MET A 180 -8.23 -15.54 -2.91
N ASN A 181 -8.09 -14.62 -1.94
CA ASN A 181 -7.10 -14.80 -0.87
C ASN A 181 -7.37 -16.06 -0.03
N ALA A 182 -8.63 -16.38 0.24
CA ALA A 182 -8.99 -17.59 0.96
C ALA A 182 -8.67 -18.85 0.13
N ALA A 183 -9.11 -18.89 -1.13
CA ALA A 183 -8.88 -20.02 -2.02
C ALA A 183 -7.39 -20.29 -2.27
N THR A 184 -6.59 -19.24 -2.45
CA THR A 184 -5.15 -19.38 -2.69
C THR A 184 -4.35 -19.84 -1.47
N LYS A 185 -4.89 -19.78 -0.26
CA LYS A 185 -4.18 -20.27 0.93
C LYS A 185 -3.88 -21.77 0.87
N LEU A 186 -4.76 -22.54 0.24
CA LEU A 186 -4.65 -23.99 0.11
C LEU A 186 -3.73 -24.43 -1.05
N LEU A 187 -3.37 -23.52 -1.95
CA LEU A 187 -2.53 -23.85 -3.10
C LEU A 187 -1.04 -23.81 -2.73
N PRO A 188 -0.22 -24.75 -3.22
CA PRO A 188 1.24 -24.67 -3.12
C PRO A 188 1.79 -23.38 -3.72
N LEU A 189 2.84 -22.84 -3.11
CA LEU A 189 3.44 -21.57 -3.55
C LEU A 189 3.90 -21.61 -5.01
N SER A 190 4.52 -22.71 -5.43
CA SER A 190 4.99 -22.92 -6.80
C SER A 190 3.87 -22.81 -7.84
N LEU A 191 2.70 -23.36 -7.54
CA LEU A 191 1.54 -23.29 -8.43
C LEU A 191 0.98 -21.87 -8.51
N LYS A 192 0.91 -21.17 -7.39
CA LYS A 192 0.54 -19.75 -7.37
C LYS A 192 1.47 -18.91 -8.24
N MET A 193 2.78 -19.10 -8.08
CA MET A 193 3.79 -18.36 -8.83
C MET A 193 3.69 -18.61 -10.33
N LYS A 194 3.55 -19.87 -10.77
CA LYS A 194 3.34 -20.21 -12.19
C LYS A 194 2.09 -19.51 -12.78
N PHE A 195 0.99 -19.49 -12.03
CA PHE A 195 -0.24 -18.82 -12.48
C PHE A 195 -0.04 -17.31 -12.60
N ILE A 196 0.60 -16.69 -11.62
CA ILE A 196 0.89 -15.26 -11.61
C ILE A 196 1.85 -14.92 -12.75
N GLU A 197 2.96 -15.66 -12.89
CA GLU A 197 3.93 -15.50 -13.96
C GLU A 197 3.28 -15.50 -15.35
N LYS A 198 2.54 -16.56 -15.66
CA LYS A 198 1.82 -16.68 -16.95
C LYS A 198 0.91 -15.47 -17.24
N ARG A 199 0.34 -14.89 -16.19
CA ARG A 199 -0.56 -13.75 -16.29
C ARG A 199 0.16 -12.43 -16.48
N TRP A 200 1.26 -12.22 -15.75
CA TRP A 200 1.94 -10.94 -15.66
C TRP A 200 3.16 -10.80 -16.58
N SER A 201 3.70 -11.89 -17.10
CA SER A 201 4.86 -11.87 -18.02
C SER A 201 4.66 -11.06 -19.30
N LYS A 202 3.40 -10.85 -19.71
CA LYS A 202 3.02 -10.11 -20.93
C LYS A 202 2.72 -8.63 -20.66
N ILE A 203 2.82 -8.20 -19.43
CA ILE A 203 2.44 -6.85 -19.02
C ILE A 203 3.69 -6.14 -18.55
N SER A 204 4.09 -5.09 -19.26
CA SER A 204 5.12 -4.17 -18.80
C SER A 204 4.48 -2.82 -18.53
N LYS A 205 4.78 -2.23 -17.38
CA LYS A 205 4.31 -0.93 -16.98
C LYS A 205 5.42 -0.18 -16.30
N ASP A 206 5.92 0.81 -17.00
CA ASP A 206 6.88 1.75 -16.48
C ASP A 206 6.13 3.05 -16.16
N ALA A 207 5.76 3.23 -14.90
CA ALA A 207 4.91 4.34 -14.48
C ALA A 207 5.67 5.67 -14.29
N PHE A 208 7.01 5.65 -14.53
CA PHE A 208 7.89 6.83 -14.38
C PHE A 208 9.05 6.77 -15.36
#